data_cb5e02c211e5182083799ad8647ba25e
#
_entry.id   cb5e02c211e5182083799ad8647ba25e
#
_cell.length_a   1.000
_cell.length_b   1.000
_cell.length_c   1.000
_cell.angle_alpha   90.00
_cell.angle_beta   90.00
_cell.angle_gamma   90.00
#
_symmetry.space_group_name_H-M   'P 1'
#
loop_
_entity.id
_entity.type
_entity.pdbx_description
1 polymer ?
#
loop_
_entity_poly.entity_id
_entity_poly.type
_entity_poly.pdbx_seq_one_letter_code
_entity_poly.pdbx_strand_id
1 'polypeptide(L)'
;MNAGLAIYARYLATGLECLTMLLIITATLRADIHPVPLDKNTDSAKCLECHADKAKGKNVHTAISTGCTSCHEIRVNKDVTRVKLITTTPYTLCYTCHADKTPAEIKGQIHKPAARECLKCHDPHESDNKYQLLKPTSGDQKENLCLTCHNTGLNVPAKGSRHAALDMGCETCHLTHKTGERGKQEFDFHLTKATPALCLDCHDPKDADLQEAHQNQPFGTADCVQCHDPHQSNAPKLMAKFMHPPFADKQCEVCHAPAKEGKVVLTQASIRALCVTCHDEKSKQIQSAKVQHPGSTGDCTDCHSPHASKYPALPKTDPVNICLGCHTDQAEQGKKRYVHRPAFETGCGTCHEPHGNDNEKLLRVKDVNTLCLECHGPEAPSPVRIEEQHLVAIFDGKVRIPEDALNRVPILPLRYNLGHPTKGHPVANAYNTKTNTKADLTCLTCHQPHSSAKPDLLVNDQEANMAFCKTCHNEGTLPLK
;
A
#
# COMPACT_ATOMS: atom_id res chain seq x y z
N MET A 1 -46.84 -14.78 39.50
CA MET A 1 -45.87 -14.09 40.40
C MET A 1 -44.43 -14.05 39.87
N ASN A 2 -44.13 -14.52 38.64
CA ASN A 2 -42.73 -14.61 38.15
C ASN A 2 -42.31 -13.52 37.13
N ALA A 3 -43.20 -12.69 36.66
CA ALA A 3 -42.84 -11.67 35.64
C ALA A 3 -42.29 -10.36 36.26
N GLY A 4 -42.67 -10.02 37.50
CA GLY A 4 -42.20 -8.81 38.16
C GLY A 4 -40.76 -8.86 38.66
N LEU A 5 -40.27 -10.05 39.07
CA LEU A 5 -38.92 -10.22 39.56
C LEU A 5 -37.87 -10.11 38.43
N ALA A 6 -38.20 -10.54 37.22
CA ALA A 6 -37.29 -10.46 36.07
C ALA A 6 -37.07 -9.05 35.57
N ILE A 7 -38.06 -8.18 35.68
CA ILE A 7 -37.98 -6.74 35.32
C ILE A 7 -37.10 -5.99 36.34
N TYR A 8 -37.30 -6.27 37.64
CA TYR A 8 -36.48 -5.63 38.68
C TYR A 8 -35.01 -6.02 38.63
N ALA A 9 -34.70 -7.29 38.29
CA ALA A 9 -33.32 -7.75 38.13
C ALA A 9 -32.61 -7.09 36.91
N ARG A 10 -33.35 -6.80 35.84
CA ARG A 10 -32.81 -6.06 34.67
C ARG A 10 -32.48 -4.61 34.96
N TYR A 11 -33.33 -3.92 35.72
CA TYR A 11 -33.07 -2.52 36.12
C TYR A 11 -31.93 -2.38 37.12
N LEU A 12 -31.73 -3.35 38.00
CA LEU A 12 -30.57 -3.39 38.91
C LEU A 12 -29.25 -3.67 38.15
N ALA A 13 -29.26 -4.56 37.14
CA ALA A 13 -28.09 -4.84 36.33
C ALA A 13 -27.68 -3.63 35.47
N THR A 14 -28.64 -2.97 34.79
CA THR A 14 -28.34 -1.76 33.99
C THR A 14 -27.92 -0.57 34.85
N GLY A 15 -28.48 -0.44 36.08
CA GLY A 15 -28.06 0.59 37.04
C GLY A 15 -26.61 0.39 37.52
N LEU A 16 -26.20 -0.88 37.73
CA LEU A 16 -24.84 -1.23 38.15
C LEU A 16 -23.80 -1.04 37.02
N GLU A 17 -24.18 -1.34 35.77
CA GLU A 17 -23.33 -1.09 34.60
C GLU A 17 -23.14 0.41 34.32
N CYS A 18 -24.19 1.23 34.49
CA CYS A 18 -24.05 2.68 34.40
C CYS A 18 -23.18 3.26 35.50
N LEU A 19 -23.27 2.71 36.72
CA LEU A 19 -22.46 3.19 37.85
C LEU A 19 -21.00 2.81 37.70
N THR A 20 -20.71 1.62 37.17
CA THR A 20 -19.31 1.17 36.85
C THR A 20 -18.73 1.97 35.69
N MET A 21 -19.52 2.28 34.65
CA MET A 21 -19.07 3.16 33.57
C MET A 21 -18.82 4.59 34.05
N LEU A 22 -19.65 5.13 34.94
CA LEU A 22 -19.44 6.46 35.50
C LEU A 22 -18.18 6.50 36.39
N LEU A 23 -17.90 5.43 37.15
CA LEU A 23 -16.69 5.29 37.96
C LEU A 23 -15.41 5.15 37.10
N ILE A 24 -15.49 4.47 35.96
CA ILE A 24 -14.36 4.35 35.02
C ILE A 24 -14.08 5.71 34.33
N ILE A 25 -15.14 6.46 33.96
CA ILE A 25 -14.99 7.80 33.37
C ILE A 25 -14.41 8.80 34.38
N THR A 26 -14.77 8.70 35.67
CA THR A 26 -14.19 9.58 36.68
C THR A 26 -12.75 9.20 37.05
N ALA A 27 -12.35 7.94 36.88
CA ALA A 27 -10.95 7.50 37.09
C ALA A 27 -10.03 7.99 35.97
N THR A 28 -10.50 8.05 34.72
CA THR A 28 -9.70 8.56 33.58
C THR A 28 -9.50 10.08 33.60
N LEU A 29 -10.40 10.83 34.21
CA LEU A 29 -10.27 12.30 34.37
C LEU A 29 -9.30 12.72 35.49
N ARG A 30 -8.86 11.80 36.35
CA ARG A 30 -7.87 12.07 37.43
C ARG A 30 -6.43 11.81 37.06
N ALA A 31 -6.14 11.28 35.87
CA ALA A 31 -4.79 10.87 35.44
C ALA A 31 -3.79 12.02 35.19
N ASP A 32 -4.22 13.26 35.31
CA ASP A 32 -3.40 14.44 35.00
C ASP A 32 -2.75 15.10 36.24
N ILE A 33 -3.05 14.64 37.45
CA ILE A 33 -2.55 15.23 38.71
C ILE A 33 -1.36 14.40 39.19
N HIS A 34 -0.22 15.06 39.42
CA HIS A 34 0.95 14.40 40.01
C HIS A 34 0.66 14.05 41.47
N PRO A 35 0.86 12.79 41.91
CA PRO A 35 0.43 12.31 43.22
C PRO A 35 1.15 12.97 44.40
N VAL A 36 2.36 13.48 44.14
CA VAL A 36 3.15 14.21 45.13
C VAL A 36 3.19 15.69 44.72
N PRO A 37 2.89 16.62 45.66
CA PRO A 37 3.07 18.06 45.37
C PRO A 37 4.54 18.35 45.05
N LEU A 38 4.78 19.06 43.97
CA LEU A 38 6.11 19.47 43.53
C LEU A 38 6.20 21.01 43.52
N ASP A 39 7.33 21.54 43.88
CA ASP A 39 7.67 22.95 43.60
C ASP A 39 7.95 23.12 42.09
N LYS A 40 7.63 24.29 41.55
CA LYS A 40 7.89 24.62 40.14
C LYS A 40 9.36 24.47 39.75
N ASN A 41 10.27 24.66 40.69
CA ASN A 41 11.72 24.58 40.51
C ASN A 41 12.30 23.27 41.07
N THR A 42 11.49 22.22 41.21
CA THR A 42 11.97 20.92 41.70
C THR A 42 13.14 20.45 40.83
N ASP A 43 14.24 20.08 41.49
CA ASP A 43 15.41 19.53 40.81
C ASP A 43 15.06 18.22 40.08
N SER A 44 15.45 18.12 38.84
CA SER A 44 15.27 16.93 38.01
C SER A 44 15.83 15.66 38.58
N ALA A 45 16.91 15.73 39.38
CA ALA A 45 17.50 14.57 40.05
C ALA A 45 16.52 13.87 41.01
N LYS A 46 15.63 14.65 41.65
CA LYS A 46 14.60 14.12 42.56
C LYS A 46 13.53 13.31 41.84
N CYS A 47 13.34 13.52 40.55
CA CYS A 47 12.36 12.75 39.78
C CYS A 47 12.73 11.27 39.74
N LEU A 48 14.02 10.96 39.64
CA LEU A 48 14.51 9.58 39.58
C LEU A 48 14.42 8.83 40.92
N GLU A 49 14.18 9.51 42.04
CA GLU A 49 13.93 8.82 43.32
C GLU A 49 12.65 7.97 43.27
N CYS A 50 11.65 8.43 42.49
CA CYS A 50 10.38 7.73 42.28
C CYS A 50 10.26 7.12 40.87
N HIS A 51 10.87 7.75 39.88
CA HIS A 51 10.78 7.35 38.45
C HIS A 51 12.11 6.72 37.97
N ALA A 52 12.77 5.92 38.85
CA ALA A 52 14.03 5.24 38.52
C ALA A 52 13.92 4.30 37.30
N ASP A 53 12.70 3.80 37.03
CA ASP A 53 12.39 2.97 35.85
C ASP A 53 12.67 3.68 34.53
N LYS A 54 12.60 5.02 34.48
CA LYS A 54 12.86 5.82 33.27
C LYS A 54 14.33 5.91 32.87
N ALA A 55 15.24 5.35 33.66
CA ALA A 55 16.68 5.38 33.43
C ALA A 55 17.36 4.02 33.66
N LYS A 56 16.61 2.90 33.67
CA LYS A 56 17.12 1.55 34.02
C LYS A 56 17.37 0.65 32.80
N GLY A 57 16.83 0.94 31.63
CA GLY A 57 17.00 0.13 30.44
C GLY A 57 18.46 0.07 29.96
N LYS A 58 18.77 -0.89 29.13
CA LYS A 58 20.11 -1.06 28.54
C LYS A 58 20.53 0.14 27.69
N ASN A 59 19.55 0.79 27.06
CA ASN A 59 19.77 1.95 26.19
C ASN A 59 18.96 3.14 26.74
N VAL A 60 19.56 3.90 27.62
CA VAL A 60 18.97 5.13 28.17
C VAL A 60 19.20 6.28 27.20
N HIS A 61 18.16 7.07 26.95
CA HIS A 61 18.24 8.23 26.07
C HIS A 61 19.14 9.31 26.72
N THR A 62 20.12 9.81 25.97
CA THR A 62 21.08 10.79 26.51
C THR A 62 20.43 12.07 27.01
N ALA A 63 19.24 12.43 26.49
CA ALA A 63 18.48 13.58 26.97
C ALA A 63 18.07 13.47 28.46
N ILE A 64 18.03 12.25 29.05
CA ILE A 64 17.79 12.08 30.49
C ILE A 64 18.85 12.80 31.33
N SER A 65 20.10 12.82 30.88
CA SER A 65 21.20 13.52 31.58
C SER A 65 21.08 15.05 31.55
N THR A 66 20.28 15.63 30.65
CA THR A 66 20.02 17.07 30.60
C THR A 66 18.93 17.51 31.60
N GLY A 67 18.28 16.54 32.25
CA GLY A 67 17.25 16.74 33.24
C GLY A 67 15.82 16.65 32.70
N CYS A 68 14.93 16.15 33.52
CA CYS A 68 13.53 15.88 33.15
C CYS A 68 12.78 17.13 32.68
N THR A 69 13.11 18.28 33.25
CA THR A 69 12.48 19.58 32.93
C THR A 69 12.89 20.12 31.54
N SER A 70 13.88 19.51 30.89
CA SER A 70 14.17 19.82 29.48
C SER A 70 13.03 19.43 28.52
N CYS A 71 12.22 18.46 28.91
CA CYS A 71 11.09 17.94 28.15
C CYS A 71 9.75 18.08 28.85
N HIS A 72 9.76 18.13 30.19
CA HIS A 72 8.57 18.20 31.03
C HIS A 72 8.49 19.53 31.79
N GLU A 73 7.30 20.10 31.85
CA GLU A 73 6.99 21.31 32.61
C GLU A 73 6.19 20.95 33.87
N ILE A 74 6.62 21.45 35.01
CA ILE A 74 5.91 21.34 36.28
C ILE A 74 4.97 22.55 36.39
N ARG A 75 3.66 22.30 36.32
CA ARG A 75 2.62 23.31 36.45
C ARG A 75 1.94 23.18 37.81
N VAL A 76 2.08 24.21 38.62
CA VAL A 76 1.48 24.28 39.96
C VAL A 76 0.32 25.27 39.93
N ASN A 77 -0.87 24.84 40.35
CA ASN A 77 -2.04 25.66 40.51
C ASN A 77 -2.66 25.36 41.89
N LYS A 78 -2.47 26.27 42.84
CA LYS A 78 -2.77 26.05 44.26
C LYS A 78 -2.07 24.78 44.75
N ASP A 79 -2.86 23.81 45.23
CA ASP A 79 -2.36 22.52 45.77
C ASP A 79 -2.28 21.41 44.73
N VAL A 80 -2.50 21.74 43.46
CA VAL A 80 -2.51 20.75 42.38
C VAL A 80 -1.27 20.90 41.51
N THR A 81 -0.45 19.85 41.50
CA THR A 81 0.71 19.75 40.59
C THR A 81 0.36 18.89 39.37
N ARG A 82 0.78 19.32 38.21
CA ARG A 82 0.75 18.56 36.96
C ARG A 82 2.10 18.59 36.28
N VAL A 83 2.53 17.46 35.76
CA VAL A 83 3.75 17.36 34.95
C VAL A 83 3.30 17.07 33.51
N LYS A 84 3.61 17.95 32.59
CA LYS A 84 3.23 17.85 31.17
C LYS A 84 4.42 18.05 30.26
N LEU A 85 4.32 17.61 29.01
CA LEU A 85 5.31 18.00 28.02
C LEU A 85 5.29 19.53 27.80
N ILE A 86 6.47 20.12 27.56
CA ILE A 86 6.60 21.55 27.26
C ILE A 86 5.94 21.95 25.93
N THR A 87 5.53 20.96 25.13
CA THR A 87 4.82 21.14 23.87
C THR A 87 3.58 20.26 23.79
N THR A 88 2.59 20.68 23.04
CA THR A 88 1.40 19.89 22.71
C THR A 88 1.62 18.94 21.54
N THR A 89 2.76 19.07 20.85
CA THR A 89 3.09 18.31 19.64
C THR A 89 4.42 17.56 19.86
N PRO A 90 4.41 16.31 20.35
CA PRO A 90 5.59 15.59 20.81
C PRO A 90 6.75 15.56 19.80
N TYR A 91 6.48 15.37 18.51
CA TYR A 91 7.54 15.28 17.50
C TYR A 91 8.33 16.59 17.33
N THR A 92 7.73 17.75 17.60
CA THR A 92 8.46 19.03 17.55
C THR A 92 9.53 19.12 18.65
N LEU A 93 9.27 18.49 19.79
CA LEU A 93 10.25 18.38 20.86
C LEU A 93 11.47 17.54 20.42
N CYS A 94 11.22 16.42 19.75
CA CYS A 94 12.31 15.59 19.22
C CYS A 94 13.19 16.37 18.25
N TYR A 95 12.59 17.17 17.38
CA TYR A 95 13.32 17.95 16.37
C TYR A 95 14.21 19.07 16.92
N THR A 96 14.04 19.48 18.17
CA THR A 96 14.95 20.46 18.79
C THR A 96 16.39 19.96 18.88
N CYS A 97 16.57 18.65 18.99
CA CYS A 97 17.88 17.99 19.03
C CYS A 97 18.14 17.12 17.78
N HIS A 98 17.09 16.53 17.20
CA HIS A 98 17.16 15.68 16.01
C HIS A 98 16.73 16.44 14.75
N ALA A 99 17.34 17.61 14.49
CA ALA A 99 17.01 18.45 13.34
C ALA A 99 17.19 17.74 12.00
N ASP A 100 18.18 16.84 11.91
CA ASP A 100 18.46 16.00 10.74
C ASP A 100 17.33 15.02 10.39
N LYS A 101 16.37 14.81 11.30
CA LYS A 101 15.19 13.96 11.09
C LYS A 101 13.95 14.77 10.69
N THR A 102 14.03 16.09 10.61
CA THR A 102 12.89 16.90 10.16
C THR A 102 12.54 16.62 8.70
N PRO A 103 11.25 16.63 8.32
CA PRO A 103 10.86 16.42 6.94
C PRO A 103 11.51 17.35 5.93
N ALA A 104 11.89 18.57 6.34
CA ALA A 104 12.57 19.54 5.49
C ALA A 104 14.02 19.15 5.16
N GLU A 105 14.70 18.49 6.09
CA GLU A 105 16.10 18.08 5.95
C GLU A 105 16.26 16.71 5.29
N ILE A 106 15.19 15.91 5.23
CA ILE A 106 15.23 14.60 4.60
C ILE A 106 15.07 14.75 3.08
N LYS A 107 16.13 14.41 2.36
CA LYS A 107 16.07 14.25 0.90
C LYS A 107 15.54 12.87 0.58
N GLY A 108 14.55 12.79 -0.31
CA GLY A 108 13.94 11.53 -0.71
C GLY A 108 12.54 11.31 -0.11
N GLN A 109 12.09 10.06 -0.10
CA GLN A 109 10.81 9.70 0.49
C GLN A 109 10.98 9.40 1.98
N ILE A 110 10.10 9.94 2.79
CA ILE A 110 10.08 9.71 4.24
C ILE A 110 9.19 8.50 4.51
N HIS A 111 9.65 7.59 5.34
CA HIS A 111 8.77 6.60 5.95
C HIS A 111 7.72 7.34 6.80
N LYS A 112 6.43 7.23 6.43
CA LYS A 112 5.37 8.10 6.98
C LYS A 112 5.34 8.21 8.51
N PRO A 113 5.45 7.12 9.30
CA PRO A 113 5.51 7.22 10.76
C PRO A 113 6.73 8.02 11.25
N ALA A 114 7.88 7.92 10.58
CA ALA A 114 9.10 8.62 10.97
C ALA A 114 8.98 10.14 10.89
N ALA A 115 8.01 10.67 10.12
CA ALA A 115 7.83 12.12 10.00
C ALA A 115 7.23 12.78 11.26
N ARG A 116 6.35 12.10 12.00
CA ARG A 116 5.61 12.73 13.11
C ARG A 116 5.24 11.77 14.25
N GLU A 117 5.49 10.50 14.11
CA GLU A 117 5.01 9.46 15.03
C GLU A 117 6.19 8.74 15.71
N CYS A 118 7.20 9.51 16.15
CA CYS A 118 8.44 8.99 16.75
C CYS A 118 8.17 7.96 17.85
N LEU A 119 7.18 8.23 18.69
CA LEU A 119 6.81 7.38 19.84
C LEU A 119 6.10 6.07 19.46
N LYS A 120 5.78 5.86 18.18
CA LYS A 120 5.32 4.53 17.73
C LYS A 120 6.45 3.51 17.64
N CYS A 121 7.67 4.00 17.53
CA CYS A 121 8.87 3.16 17.38
C CYS A 121 9.84 3.32 18.54
N HIS A 122 9.94 4.51 19.16
CA HIS A 122 10.92 4.83 20.19
C HIS A 122 10.26 5.11 21.53
N ASP A 123 10.89 4.64 22.62
CA ASP A 123 10.66 5.16 23.96
C ASP A 123 11.55 6.39 24.16
N PRO A 124 11.02 7.55 24.59
CA PRO A 124 11.82 8.76 24.75
C PRO A 124 12.74 8.73 25.98
N HIS A 125 12.61 7.73 26.85
CA HIS A 125 13.39 7.61 28.07
C HIS A 125 14.44 6.51 27.98
N GLU A 126 13.99 5.28 27.76
CA GLU A 126 14.88 4.12 27.80
C GLU A 126 14.25 2.90 27.12
N SER A 127 15.06 1.93 26.77
CA SER A 127 14.60 0.63 26.28
C SER A 127 15.75 -0.40 26.37
N ASP A 128 15.40 -1.67 26.40
CA ASP A 128 16.36 -2.75 26.24
C ASP A 128 16.87 -2.89 24.80
N ASN A 129 16.18 -2.30 23.84
CA ASN A 129 16.54 -2.35 22.44
C ASN A 129 17.40 -1.14 22.02
N LYS A 130 18.33 -1.38 21.09
CA LYS A 130 19.17 -0.33 20.51
C LYS A 130 18.31 0.83 19.96
N TYR A 131 18.82 2.05 20.11
CA TYR A 131 18.11 3.29 19.71
C TYR A 131 16.79 3.53 20.45
N GLN A 132 16.64 3.02 21.66
CA GLN A 132 15.41 3.10 22.45
C GLN A 132 14.18 2.59 21.68
N LEU A 133 14.32 1.56 20.85
CA LEU A 133 13.18 0.98 20.14
C LEU A 133 12.26 0.23 21.14
N LEU A 134 10.95 0.39 20.94
CA LEU A 134 9.92 -0.28 21.76
C LEU A 134 9.97 -1.80 21.68
N LYS A 135 10.46 -2.32 20.54
CA LYS A 135 10.62 -3.75 20.25
C LYS A 135 11.86 -3.95 19.37
N PRO A 136 12.43 -5.15 19.31
CA PRO A 136 13.49 -5.48 18.36
C PRO A 136 12.98 -5.39 16.91
N THR A 137 13.90 -5.25 15.96
CA THR A 137 13.63 -5.23 14.51
C THR A 137 13.85 -6.60 13.86
N SER A 138 14.27 -7.58 14.63
CA SER A 138 14.45 -9.00 14.27
C SER A 138 13.53 -9.90 15.10
N GLY A 139 13.49 -11.20 14.79
CA GLY A 139 12.70 -12.17 15.55
C GLY A 139 11.28 -12.36 15.04
N ASP A 140 10.47 -13.01 15.88
CA ASP A 140 9.10 -13.41 15.54
C ASP A 140 8.15 -12.23 15.32
N GLN A 141 7.08 -12.50 14.55
CA GLN A 141 6.07 -11.50 14.17
C GLN A 141 5.48 -10.74 15.38
N LYS A 142 5.31 -11.38 16.52
CA LYS A 142 4.75 -10.76 17.73
C LYS A 142 5.71 -9.81 18.41
N GLU A 143 7.01 -10.06 18.29
CA GLU A 143 8.06 -9.32 18.98
C GLU A 143 8.73 -8.27 18.08
N ASN A 144 8.60 -8.40 16.77
CA ASN A 144 9.24 -7.52 15.80
C ASN A 144 8.48 -6.20 15.65
N LEU A 145 9.17 -5.08 15.80
CA LEU A 145 8.61 -3.73 15.72
C LEU A 145 7.97 -3.45 14.34
N CYS A 146 8.67 -3.78 13.26
CA CYS A 146 8.24 -3.51 11.90
C CYS A 146 6.97 -4.27 11.54
N LEU A 147 6.86 -5.51 12.02
CA LEU A 147 5.73 -6.41 11.76
C LEU A 147 4.46 -6.01 12.52
N THR A 148 4.51 -5.04 13.43
CA THR A 148 3.29 -4.49 14.04
C THR A 148 2.42 -3.77 13.02
N CYS A 149 3.01 -3.27 11.93
CA CYS A 149 2.31 -2.60 10.82
C CYS A 149 2.48 -3.34 9.49
N HIS A 150 3.65 -3.91 9.22
CA HIS A 150 3.98 -4.66 8.00
C HIS A 150 3.70 -6.16 8.15
N ASN A 151 2.50 -6.50 8.61
CA ASN A 151 2.13 -7.89 8.90
C ASN A 151 1.53 -8.64 7.69
N THR A 152 1.22 -7.94 6.61
CA THR A 152 0.68 -8.55 5.39
C THR A 152 1.82 -8.97 4.46
N GLY A 153 1.81 -10.23 4.04
CA GLY A 153 2.79 -10.77 3.09
C GLY A 153 4.11 -11.24 3.69
N LEU A 154 4.32 -11.11 5.01
CA LEU A 154 5.51 -11.62 5.72
C LEU A 154 5.19 -12.80 6.65
N ASN A 155 4.01 -13.39 6.55
CA ASN A 155 3.67 -14.63 7.24
C ASN A 155 4.43 -15.78 6.59
N VAL A 156 5.25 -16.50 7.37
CA VAL A 156 5.99 -17.66 6.86
C VAL A 156 5.01 -18.68 6.30
N PRO A 157 5.11 -19.02 5.00
CA PRO A 157 4.25 -20.04 4.42
C PRO A 157 4.54 -21.39 5.08
N ALA A 158 3.51 -22.17 5.33
CA ALA A 158 3.66 -23.50 5.98
C ALA A 158 4.55 -24.47 5.16
N LYS A 159 4.75 -24.22 3.87
CA LYS A 159 5.54 -25.05 2.93
C LYS A 159 6.42 -24.20 2.01
N GLY A 160 6.93 -23.08 2.47
CA GLY A 160 7.75 -22.19 1.64
C GLY A 160 9.19 -22.07 2.11
N SER A 161 9.87 -21.09 1.56
CA SER A 161 11.19 -20.66 1.99
C SER A 161 11.14 -19.27 2.60
N ARG A 162 11.91 -19.06 3.65
CA ARG A 162 12.11 -17.78 4.33
C ARG A 162 13.57 -17.39 4.21
N HIS A 163 13.84 -16.13 3.93
CA HIS A 163 15.22 -15.64 3.83
C HIS A 163 15.84 -15.54 5.22
N ALA A 164 16.97 -16.18 5.44
CA ALA A 164 17.65 -16.18 6.72
C ALA A 164 18.09 -14.76 7.18
N ALA A 165 18.34 -13.86 6.23
CA ALA A 165 18.68 -12.46 6.54
C ALA A 165 17.59 -11.70 7.33
N LEU A 166 16.35 -12.18 7.34
CA LEU A 166 15.29 -11.60 8.17
C LEU A 166 15.59 -11.71 9.68
N ASP A 167 16.44 -12.66 10.08
CA ASP A 167 16.87 -12.81 11.48
C ASP A 167 17.92 -11.78 11.89
N MET A 168 18.54 -11.10 10.92
CA MET A 168 19.51 -10.02 11.16
C MET A 168 18.85 -8.66 11.46
N GLY A 169 17.54 -8.53 11.22
CA GLY A 169 16.78 -7.29 11.36
C GLY A 169 16.49 -6.58 10.05
N CYS A 170 15.33 -5.94 9.98
CA CYS A 170 14.83 -5.29 8.76
C CYS A 170 15.75 -4.15 8.29
N GLU A 171 16.39 -3.44 9.22
CA GLU A 171 17.31 -2.34 8.96
C GLU A 171 18.62 -2.76 8.28
N THR A 172 18.92 -4.05 8.20
CA THR A 172 20.06 -4.56 7.44
C THR A 172 19.92 -4.24 5.96
N CYS A 173 18.70 -4.26 5.46
CA CYS A 173 18.38 -4.00 4.06
C CYS A 173 17.60 -2.70 3.84
N HIS A 174 16.84 -2.23 4.84
CA HIS A 174 15.94 -1.10 4.70
C HIS A 174 16.33 0.13 5.53
N LEU A 175 16.12 1.31 4.94
CA LEU A 175 16.25 2.61 5.61
C LEU A 175 14.92 2.95 6.30
N THR A 176 14.95 3.19 7.62
CA THR A 176 13.74 3.37 8.42
C THR A 176 13.23 4.81 8.49
N HIS A 177 14.08 5.81 8.23
CA HIS A 177 13.71 7.22 8.31
C HIS A 177 13.69 7.91 6.96
N LYS A 178 14.67 7.65 6.11
CA LYS A 178 14.83 8.29 4.80
C LYS A 178 15.14 7.27 3.73
N THR A 179 14.89 7.63 2.49
CA THR A 179 15.28 6.84 1.32
C THR A 179 16.42 7.48 0.56
N GLY A 180 16.88 6.80 -0.50
CA GLY A 180 17.74 7.36 -1.52
C GLY A 180 17.05 8.42 -2.40
N GLU A 181 17.64 8.73 -3.54
CA GLU A 181 17.12 9.69 -4.50
C GLU A 181 15.91 9.14 -5.26
N ARG A 182 14.95 10.01 -5.54
CA ARG A 182 13.75 9.66 -6.34
C ARG A 182 14.13 9.13 -7.72
N GLY A 183 13.43 8.10 -8.17
CA GLY A 183 13.67 7.45 -9.45
C GLY A 183 14.77 6.37 -9.42
N LYS A 184 15.27 6.04 -8.24
CA LYS A 184 16.13 4.89 -8.00
C LYS A 184 15.42 3.85 -7.16
N GLN A 185 15.81 2.59 -7.31
CA GLN A 185 15.20 1.46 -6.61
C GLN A 185 15.26 1.63 -5.08
N GLU A 186 16.33 2.20 -4.55
CA GLU A 186 16.50 2.48 -3.12
C GLU A 186 15.42 3.42 -2.59
N PHE A 187 14.93 4.31 -3.44
CA PHE A 187 13.85 5.22 -3.06
C PHE A 187 12.53 4.47 -2.87
N ASP A 188 12.13 3.65 -3.84
CA ASP A 188 10.81 3.03 -3.85
C ASP A 188 10.63 1.98 -2.74
N PHE A 189 11.72 1.27 -2.39
CA PHE A 189 11.69 0.21 -1.38
C PHE A 189 12.45 0.55 -0.09
N HIS A 190 12.88 1.78 0.09
CA HIS A 190 13.68 2.21 1.24
C HIS A 190 14.95 1.36 1.44
N LEU A 191 15.65 0.99 0.39
CA LEU A 191 16.82 0.12 0.47
C LEU A 191 18.08 0.88 0.87
N THR A 192 18.99 0.20 1.56
CA THR A 192 20.32 0.71 1.88
C THR A 192 21.21 0.81 0.65
N LYS A 193 21.02 -0.08 -0.33
CA LYS A 193 21.67 -0.12 -1.64
C LYS A 193 20.69 -0.64 -2.70
N ALA A 194 20.92 -0.33 -3.97
CA ALA A 194 20.21 -0.95 -5.07
C ALA A 194 20.57 -2.45 -5.23
N THR A 195 19.64 -3.23 -5.79
CA THR A 195 19.94 -4.58 -6.26
C THR A 195 20.66 -4.53 -7.61
N PRO A 196 21.55 -5.47 -7.95
CA PRO A 196 21.96 -6.62 -7.16
C PRO A 196 23.00 -6.32 -6.06
N ALA A 197 23.56 -5.10 -6.00
CA ALA A 197 24.66 -4.78 -5.08
C ALA A 197 24.33 -5.11 -3.61
N LEU A 198 23.07 -4.88 -3.18
CA LEU A 198 22.61 -5.24 -1.85
C LEU A 198 22.71 -6.75 -1.57
N CYS A 199 22.34 -7.57 -2.54
CA CYS A 199 22.36 -9.03 -2.42
C CYS A 199 23.80 -9.55 -2.42
N LEU A 200 24.67 -8.96 -3.24
CA LEU A 200 26.06 -9.35 -3.41
C LEU A 200 26.96 -8.98 -2.21
N ASP A 201 26.48 -8.25 -1.24
CA ASP A 201 27.19 -8.08 0.03
C ASP A 201 27.32 -9.40 0.81
N CYS A 202 26.44 -10.37 0.55
CA CYS A 202 26.44 -11.67 1.22
C CYS A 202 26.50 -12.86 0.25
N HIS A 203 26.01 -12.71 -0.98
CA HIS A 203 25.98 -13.76 -1.99
C HIS A 203 27.09 -13.56 -3.03
N ASP A 204 28.16 -14.37 -2.96
CA ASP A 204 29.23 -14.29 -3.95
C ASP A 204 28.76 -14.90 -5.30
N PRO A 205 28.73 -14.12 -6.39
CA PRO A 205 28.35 -14.64 -7.70
C PRO A 205 29.31 -15.69 -8.26
N LYS A 206 30.47 -15.89 -7.64
CA LYS A 206 31.43 -16.94 -7.98
C LYS A 206 31.26 -18.23 -7.18
N ASP A 207 30.36 -18.25 -6.23
CA ASP A 207 30.03 -19.43 -5.45
C ASP A 207 29.52 -20.54 -6.38
N ALA A 208 30.10 -21.75 -6.23
CA ALA A 208 29.86 -22.88 -7.15
C ALA A 208 28.39 -23.34 -7.11
N ASP A 209 27.76 -23.35 -5.92
CA ASP A 209 26.37 -23.78 -5.76
C ASP A 209 25.43 -22.76 -6.41
N LEU A 210 25.74 -21.46 -6.31
CA LEU A 210 24.99 -20.41 -7.00
C LEU A 210 25.17 -20.48 -8.52
N GLN A 211 26.39 -20.75 -9.00
CA GLN A 211 26.64 -20.94 -10.43
C GLN A 211 25.86 -22.13 -10.99
N GLU A 212 25.87 -23.26 -10.30
CA GLU A 212 25.14 -24.47 -10.71
C GLU A 212 23.62 -24.20 -10.66
N ALA A 213 23.12 -23.55 -9.60
CA ALA A 213 21.69 -23.20 -9.47
C ALA A 213 21.20 -22.31 -10.62
N HIS A 214 22.06 -21.46 -11.17
CA HIS A 214 21.77 -20.59 -12.32
C HIS A 214 22.25 -21.18 -13.66
N GLN A 215 22.51 -22.50 -13.74
CA GLN A 215 22.89 -23.19 -14.95
C GLN A 215 24.15 -22.61 -15.60
N ASN A 216 25.10 -22.13 -14.80
CA ASN A 216 26.33 -21.45 -15.25
C ASN A 216 26.08 -20.24 -16.20
N GLN A 217 24.86 -19.67 -16.16
CA GLN A 217 24.56 -18.43 -16.87
C GLN A 217 25.03 -17.21 -16.06
N PRO A 218 25.48 -16.14 -16.73
CA PRO A 218 25.92 -14.93 -16.02
C PRO A 218 24.74 -14.23 -15.34
N PHE A 219 24.74 -14.17 -14.02
CA PHE A 219 23.69 -13.54 -13.22
C PHE A 219 24.16 -12.40 -12.31
N GLY A 220 25.47 -12.18 -12.16
CA GLY A 220 26.02 -11.21 -11.22
C GLY A 220 25.63 -9.74 -11.45
N THR A 221 25.07 -9.42 -12.62
CA THR A 221 24.50 -8.10 -12.94
C THR A 221 22.96 -8.11 -13.04
N ALA A 222 22.34 -9.27 -12.84
CA ALA A 222 20.90 -9.41 -12.92
C ALA A 222 20.22 -8.85 -11.65
N ASP A 223 19.04 -8.28 -11.80
CA ASP A 223 18.23 -7.89 -10.67
C ASP A 223 17.57 -9.14 -10.04
N CYS A 224 18.13 -9.59 -8.93
CA CYS A 224 17.75 -10.83 -8.24
C CYS A 224 16.26 -10.86 -7.89
N VAL A 225 15.66 -9.72 -7.53
CA VAL A 225 14.27 -9.64 -7.09
C VAL A 225 13.24 -9.77 -8.20
N GLN A 226 13.68 -9.85 -9.44
CA GLN A 226 12.80 -10.24 -10.55
C GLN A 226 12.38 -11.71 -10.47
N CYS A 227 13.23 -12.56 -9.92
CA CYS A 227 12.97 -14.00 -9.80
C CYS A 227 12.79 -14.45 -8.35
N HIS A 228 13.45 -13.79 -7.39
CA HIS A 228 13.42 -14.15 -5.98
C HIS A 228 12.63 -13.13 -5.15
N ASP A 229 11.83 -13.60 -4.21
CA ASP A 229 11.30 -12.74 -3.15
C ASP A 229 12.35 -12.60 -2.05
N PRO A 230 12.84 -11.40 -1.74
CA PRO A 230 13.90 -11.22 -0.76
C PRO A 230 13.48 -11.52 0.68
N HIS A 231 12.20 -11.72 0.94
CA HIS A 231 11.69 -11.98 2.28
C HIS A 231 11.28 -13.45 2.46
N GLN A 232 10.33 -13.90 1.67
CA GLN A 232 9.80 -15.27 1.75
C GLN A 232 8.96 -15.62 0.53
N SER A 233 8.81 -16.90 0.25
CA SER A 233 8.02 -17.40 -0.86
C SER A 233 7.37 -18.73 -0.53
N ASN A 234 6.25 -19.05 -1.18
CA ASN A 234 5.63 -20.38 -1.14
C ASN A 234 6.42 -21.42 -1.95
N ALA A 235 7.38 -20.97 -2.75
CA ALA A 235 8.24 -21.83 -3.55
C ALA A 235 9.62 -22.03 -2.89
N PRO A 236 10.35 -23.12 -3.18
CA PRO A 236 11.72 -23.29 -2.75
C PRO A 236 12.65 -22.18 -3.27
N LYS A 237 13.74 -21.93 -2.55
CA LYS A 237 14.78 -20.96 -2.97
C LYS A 237 14.25 -19.54 -3.17
N LEU A 238 13.21 -19.18 -2.45
CA LEU A 238 12.59 -17.84 -2.54
C LEU A 238 12.08 -17.47 -3.94
N MET A 239 11.76 -18.45 -4.78
CA MET A 239 11.26 -18.19 -6.13
C MET A 239 9.96 -17.39 -6.09
N ALA A 240 9.82 -16.44 -7.02
CA ALA A 240 8.62 -15.61 -7.15
C ALA A 240 7.38 -16.47 -7.45
N LYS A 241 6.20 -15.96 -7.03
CA LYS A 241 4.94 -16.73 -7.02
C LYS A 241 4.50 -17.22 -8.41
N PHE A 242 4.70 -16.39 -9.43
CA PHE A 242 4.28 -16.70 -10.79
C PHE A 242 5.52 -16.97 -11.64
N MET A 243 5.63 -18.17 -12.17
CA MET A 243 6.74 -18.58 -13.04
C MET A 243 6.22 -18.84 -14.44
N HIS A 244 7.01 -18.45 -15.45
CA HIS A 244 6.74 -18.81 -16.83
C HIS A 244 6.87 -20.34 -17.00
N PRO A 245 5.90 -21.03 -17.62
CA PRO A 245 5.96 -22.49 -17.67
C PRO A 245 7.27 -23.10 -18.15
N PRO A 246 7.90 -22.68 -19.28
CA PRO A 246 9.19 -23.23 -19.69
C PRO A 246 10.29 -23.02 -18.64
N PHE A 247 10.28 -21.90 -17.93
CA PHE A 247 11.23 -21.64 -16.84
C PHE A 247 10.95 -22.53 -15.61
N ALA A 248 9.68 -22.70 -15.22
CA ALA A 248 9.31 -23.57 -14.12
C ALA A 248 9.71 -25.04 -14.40
N ASP A 249 9.59 -25.47 -15.64
CA ASP A 249 9.94 -26.82 -16.11
C ASP A 249 11.45 -26.96 -16.45
N LYS A 250 12.27 -25.90 -16.20
CA LYS A 250 13.71 -25.86 -16.48
C LYS A 250 14.09 -26.12 -17.94
N GLN A 251 13.23 -25.78 -18.88
CA GLN A 251 13.46 -25.89 -20.32
C GLN A 251 14.24 -24.67 -20.85
N CYS A 252 15.42 -24.46 -20.31
CA CYS A 252 16.21 -23.25 -20.57
C CYS A 252 16.61 -23.11 -22.04
N GLU A 253 16.92 -24.25 -22.69
CA GLU A 253 17.35 -24.34 -24.07
C GLU A 253 16.28 -23.98 -25.10
N VAL A 254 15.03 -23.95 -24.72
CA VAL A 254 13.94 -23.46 -25.59
C VAL A 254 14.16 -21.99 -25.96
N CYS A 255 14.69 -21.22 -25.01
CA CYS A 255 14.90 -19.77 -25.17
C CYS A 255 16.37 -19.39 -25.27
N HIS A 256 17.29 -20.14 -24.62
CA HIS A 256 18.70 -19.82 -24.49
C HIS A 256 19.56 -20.78 -25.29
N ALA A 257 20.43 -20.24 -26.12
CA ALA A 257 21.56 -20.95 -26.67
C ALA A 257 22.77 -20.90 -25.69
N PRO A 258 23.76 -21.73 -25.85
CA PRO A 258 25.00 -21.67 -25.02
C PRO A 258 25.55 -20.25 -24.96
N ALA A 259 25.90 -19.78 -23.77
CA ALA A 259 26.49 -18.46 -23.59
C ALA A 259 27.78 -18.27 -24.39
N LYS A 260 27.95 -17.11 -24.98
CA LYS A 260 29.21 -16.74 -25.69
C LYS A 260 29.85 -15.56 -24.96
N GLU A 261 31.15 -15.72 -24.65
CA GLU A 261 31.93 -14.65 -24.00
C GLU A 261 31.27 -14.08 -22.73
N GLY A 262 30.61 -14.95 -21.92
CA GLY A 262 29.90 -14.53 -20.72
C GLY A 262 28.61 -13.75 -20.98
N LYS A 263 28.08 -13.75 -22.21
CA LYS A 263 26.83 -13.10 -22.58
C LYS A 263 25.75 -14.13 -22.85
N VAL A 264 24.53 -13.79 -22.42
CA VAL A 264 23.32 -14.57 -22.73
C VAL A 264 23.05 -14.50 -24.23
N VAL A 265 22.80 -15.65 -24.84
CA VAL A 265 22.46 -15.78 -26.26
C VAL A 265 21.07 -16.39 -26.38
N LEU A 266 20.24 -15.81 -27.21
CA LEU A 266 18.88 -16.32 -27.46
C LEU A 266 18.87 -17.26 -28.68
N THR A 267 17.94 -18.20 -28.73
CA THR A 267 17.72 -19.12 -29.84
C THR A 267 17.13 -18.43 -31.08
N GLN A 268 16.58 -17.21 -30.92
CA GLN A 268 16.02 -16.40 -31.99
C GLN A 268 16.76 -15.07 -32.14
N ALA A 269 16.60 -14.45 -33.31
CA ALA A 269 17.27 -13.19 -33.65
C ALA A 269 16.87 -11.98 -32.81
N SER A 270 15.69 -12.01 -32.19
CA SER A 270 15.20 -10.97 -31.30
C SER A 270 14.31 -11.55 -30.20
N ILE A 271 14.16 -10.79 -29.11
CA ILE A 271 13.26 -11.14 -28.00
C ILE A 271 11.83 -11.32 -28.50
N ARG A 272 11.35 -10.40 -29.35
CA ARG A 272 9.99 -10.49 -29.91
C ARG A 272 9.82 -11.74 -30.77
N ALA A 273 10.78 -12.03 -31.65
CA ALA A 273 10.74 -13.23 -32.49
C ALA A 273 10.67 -14.50 -31.64
N LEU A 274 11.43 -14.54 -30.52
CA LEU A 274 11.40 -15.65 -29.59
C LEU A 274 10.03 -15.81 -28.92
N CYS A 275 9.45 -14.72 -28.38
CA CYS A 275 8.17 -14.80 -27.67
C CYS A 275 7.02 -15.24 -28.59
N VAL A 276 6.99 -14.76 -29.82
CA VAL A 276 5.89 -15.07 -30.76
C VAL A 276 5.94 -16.49 -31.31
N THR A 277 6.99 -17.26 -31.09
CA THR A 277 7.01 -18.67 -31.43
C THR A 277 5.93 -19.49 -30.71
N CYS A 278 5.54 -19.04 -29.49
CA CYS A 278 4.50 -19.66 -28.69
C CYS A 278 3.30 -18.71 -28.47
N HIS A 279 3.51 -17.38 -28.53
CA HIS A 279 2.49 -16.36 -28.29
C HIS A 279 2.03 -15.68 -29.59
N ASP A 280 1.82 -16.46 -30.66
CA ASP A 280 1.42 -15.96 -31.97
C ASP A 280 0.05 -15.30 -31.97
N GLU A 281 -0.91 -15.81 -31.19
CA GLU A 281 -2.25 -15.19 -31.03
C GLU A 281 -2.15 -13.79 -30.44
N LYS A 282 -1.27 -13.58 -29.46
CA LYS A 282 -1.05 -12.26 -28.89
C LYS A 282 -0.42 -11.30 -29.90
N SER A 283 0.50 -11.82 -30.74
CA SER A 283 1.08 -11.04 -31.83
C SER A 283 0.01 -10.63 -32.85
N LYS A 284 -0.87 -11.56 -33.24
CA LYS A 284 -2.00 -11.28 -34.14
C LYS A 284 -2.95 -10.23 -33.55
N GLN A 285 -3.29 -10.33 -32.26
CA GLN A 285 -4.10 -9.34 -31.55
C GLN A 285 -3.49 -7.94 -31.67
N ILE A 286 -2.18 -7.81 -31.35
CA ILE A 286 -1.47 -6.53 -31.43
C ILE A 286 -1.54 -5.94 -32.86
N GLN A 287 -1.29 -6.78 -33.87
CA GLN A 287 -1.24 -6.34 -35.26
C GLN A 287 -2.61 -5.97 -35.84
N SER A 288 -3.68 -6.67 -35.44
CA SER A 288 -5.03 -6.48 -35.96
C SER A 288 -5.84 -5.42 -35.20
N ALA A 289 -5.40 -5.00 -34.03
CA ALA A 289 -6.10 -4.02 -33.21
C ALA A 289 -6.23 -2.66 -33.91
N LYS A 290 -7.44 -2.08 -33.91
CA LYS A 290 -7.67 -0.72 -34.46
C LYS A 290 -6.99 0.35 -33.62
N VAL A 291 -6.95 0.15 -32.30
CA VAL A 291 -6.23 1.00 -31.36
C VAL A 291 -5.07 0.20 -30.82
N GLN A 292 -3.87 0.54 -31.23
CA GLN A 292 -2.64 -0.11 -30.79
C GLN A 292 -2.03 0.67 -29.64
N HIS A 293 -1.46 -0.04 -28.68
CA HIS A 293 -0.63 0.57 -27.65
C HIS A 293 0.82 0.62 -28.15
N PRO A 294 1.45 1.80 -28.26
CA PRO A 294 2.82 1.90 -28.79
C PRO A 294 3.82 1.00 -28.05
N GLY A 295 3.71 0.88 -26.72
CA GLY A 295 4.58 0.01 -25.93
C GLY A 295 4.45 -1.48 -26.28
N SER A 296 3.32 -1.93 -26.81
CA SER A 296 3.13 -3.33 -27.19
C SER A 296 3.78 -3.70 -28.52
N THR A 297 4.29 -2.72 -29.29
CA THR A 297 5.01 -2.96 -30.56
C THR A 297 6.51 -3.14 -30.36
N GLY A 298 7.06 -2.79 -29.19
CA GLY A 298 8.45 -3.01 -28.77
C GLY A 298 8.74 -4.43 -28.30
N ASP A 299 9.79 -4.58 -27.51
CA ASP A 299 10.14 -5.86 -26.92
C ASP A 299 9.17 -6.24 -25.78
N CYS A 300 8.76 -7.50 -25.76
CA CYS A 300 7.85 -8.01 -24.73
C CYS A 300 8.43 -7.85 -23.32
N THR A 301 9.76 -7.95 -23.21
CA THR A 301 10.48 -7.77 -21.96
C THR A 301 10.61 -6.33 -21.49
N ASP A 302 10.12 -5.35 -22.23
CA ASP A 302 9.98 -3.98 -21.69
C ASP A 302 8.97 -3.95 -20.55
N CYS A 303 7.97 -4.82 -20.61
CA CYS A 303 6.91 -4.93 -19.62
C CYS A 303 6.92 -6.26 -18.85
N HIS A 304 7.30 -7.38 -19.48
CA HIS A 304 7.20 -8.71 -18.91
C HIS A 304 8.55 -9.30 -18.49
N SER A 305 8.55 -10.04 -17.38
CA SER A 305 9.66 -10.93 -17.00
C SER A 305 9.46 -12.29 -17.68
N PRO A 306 10.42 -12.76 -18.48
CA PRO A 306 10.29 -14.05 -19.17
C PRO A 306 10.49 -15.26 -18.23
N HIS A 307 10.94 -15.06 -17.02
CA HIS A 307 11.25 -16.12 -16.07
C HIS A 307 10.19 -16.22 -14.96
N ALA A 308 10.11 -15.22 -14.11
CA ALA A 308 9.20 -15.21 -12.97
C ALA A 308 8.79 -13.79 -12.57
N SER A 309 7.72 -13.66 -11.81
CA SER A 309 7.23 -12.39 -11.28
C SER A 309 6.47 -12.59 -9.97
N LYS A 310 6.37 -11.54 -9.17
CA LYS A 310 5.47 -11.49 -8.01
C LYS A 310 4.00 -11.33 -8.41
N TYR A 311 3.75 -10.96 -9.65
CA TYR A 311 2.43 -10.59 -10.17
C TYR A 311 1.97 -11.55 -11.28
N PRO A 312 0.65 -11.81 -11.38
CA PRO A 312 0.10 -12.62 -12.47
C PRO A 312 0.36 -11.97 -13.83
N ALA A 313 0.42 -12.78 -14.87
CA ALA A 313 0.80 -12.39 -16.23
C ALA A 313 2.24 -11.83 -16.35
N LEU A 314 3.06 -12.01 -15.32
CA LEU A 314 4.50 -11.80 -15.31
C LEU A 314 4.97 -10.36 -15.65
N PRO A 315 4.35 -9.27 -15.18
CA PRO A 315 4.97 -7.97 -15.32
C PRO A 315 6.27 -7.93 -14.50
N LYS A 316 7.29 -7.23 -15.02
CA LYS A 316 8.61 -7.16 -14.36
C LYS A 316 8.64 -6.28 -13.10
N THR A 317 7.63 -5.47 -12.90
CA THR A 317 7.43 -4.66 -11.70
C THR A 317 5.95 -4.54 -11.38
N ASP A 318 5.60 -3.79 -10.36
CA ASP A 318 4.22 -3.54 -9.95
C ASP A 318 3.32 -3.13 -11.14
N PRO A 319 2.11 -3.72 -11.29
CA PRO A 319 1.22 -3.48 -12.43
C PRO A 319 0.75 -2.02 -12.61
N VAL A 320 0.92 -1.18 -11.60
CA VAL A 320 0.68 0.26 -11.69
C VAL A 320 1.97 0.97 -12.14
N ASN A 321 3.06 0.73 -11.45
CA ASN A 321 4.33 1.42 -11.67
C ASN A 321 4.92 1.15 -13.06
N ILE A 322 4.69 -0.03 -13.62
CA ILE A 322 5.14 -0.35 -14.98
C ILE A 322 4.51 0.58 -16.03
N CYS A 323 3.27 1.00 -15.82
CA CYS A 323 2.59 1.94 -16.70
C CYS A 323 3.00 3.40 -16.42
N LEU A 324 3.10 3.76 -15.13
CA LEU A 324 3.42 5.11 -14.68
C LEU A 324 4.84 5.55 -15.05
N GLY A 325 5.73 4.62 -15.38
CA GLY A 325 7.05 4.92 -15.92
C GLY A 325 7.02 5.74 -17.22
N CYS A 326 5.97 5.58 -18.03
CA CYS A 326 5.73 6.34 -19.26
C CYS A 326 4.52 7.30 -19.13
N HIS A 327 3.49 6.92 -18.39
CA HIS A 327 2.27 7.70 -18.19
C HIS A 327 2.39 8.64 -16.98
N THR A 328 3.31 9.61 -17.05
CA THR A 328 3.64 10.53 -15.95
C THR A 328 2.48 11.41 -15.51
N ASP A 329 1.60 11.80 -16.45
CA ASP A 329 0.39 12.56 -16.10
C ASP A 329 -0.56 11.76 -15.21
N GLN A 330 -0.62 10.44 -15.39
CA GLN A 330 -1.40 9.57 -14.53
C GLN A 330 -0.73 9.39 -13.16
N ALA A 331 0.60 9.45 -13.09
CA ALA A 331 1.31 9.47 -11.82
C ALA A 331 0.93 10.69 -10.97
N GLU A 332 0.77 11.87 -11.59
CA GLU A 332 0.29 13.07 -10.90
C GLU A 332 -1.19 12.93 -10.45
N GLN A 333 -2.02 12.23 -11.22
CA GLN A 333 -3.40 11.93 -10.82
C GLN A 333 -3.44 11.12 -9.52
N GLY A 334 -2.52 10.17 -9.32
CA GLY A 334 -2.42 9.36 -8.10
C GLY A 334 -2.11 10.15 -6.82
N LYS A 335 -1.68 11.41 -6.93
CA LYS A 335 -1.40 12.30 -5.78
C LYS A 335 -2.62 13.07 -5.30
N LYS A 336 -3.75 13.03 -6.01
CA LYS A 336 -4.97 13.73 -5.61
C LYS A 336 -5.57 13.12 -4.34
N ARG A 337 -6.40 13.92 -3.67
CA ARG A 337 -7.00 13.54 -2.38
C ARG A 337 -7.87 12.29 -2.46
N TYR A 338 -8.61 12.12 -3.54
CA TYR A 338 -9.49 10.99 -3.76
C TYR A 338 -9.04 10.25 -5.01
N VAL A 339 -8.57 9.03 -4.83
CA VAL A 339 -8.11 8.14 -5.89
C VAL A 339 -9.05 6.96 -6.04
N HIS A 340 -9.28 6.54 -7.28
CA HIS A 340 -9.96 5.30 -7.56
C HIS A 340 -8.95 4.16 -7.35
N ARG A 341 -9.15 3.40 -6.28
CA ARG A 341 -8.18 2.38 -5.85
C ARG A 341 -7.77 1.39 -6.93
N PRO A 342 -8.70 0.81 -7.74
CA PRO A 342 -8.30 -0.10 -8.81
C PRO A 342 -7.27 0.48 -9.77
N ALA A 343 -7.31 1.78 -10.04
CA ALA A 343 -6.36 2.42 -10.95
C ALA A 343 -4.93 2.48 -10.37
N PHE A 344 -4.78 2.52 -9.03
CA PHE A 344 -3.49 2.72 -8.37
C PHE A 344 -3.10 1.59 -7.40
N GLU A 345 -3.95 0.60 -7.20
CA GLU A 345 -3.66 -0.55 -6.34
C GLU A 345 -3.70 -1.88 -7.11
N THR A 346 -4.64 -2.05 -8.05
CA THR A 346 -4.82 -3.31 -8.81
C THR A 346 -4.08 -3.29 -10.14
N GLY A 347 -3.92 -2.12 -10.72
CA GLY A 347 -3.23 -1.90 -11.99
C GLY A 347 -4.11 -1.45 -13.13
N CYS A 348 -3.52 -0.68 -14.03
CA CYS A 348 -4.19 -0.08 -15.18
C CYS A 348 -4.82 -1.12 -16.12
N GLY A 349 -4.19 -2.30 -16.21
CA GLY A 349 -4.67 -3.45 -16.98
C GLY A 349 -6.01 -4.02 -16.49
N THR A 350 -6.52 -3.60 -15.33
CA THR A 350 -7.87 -3.96 -14.88
C THR A 350 -8.94 -3.43 -15.84
N CYS A 351 -8.82 -2.20 -16.29
CA CYS A 351 -9.79 -1.55 -17.17
C CYS A 351 -9.31 -1.40 -18.62
N HIS A 352 -7.98 -1.37 -18.83
CA HIS A 352 -7.36 -1.17 -20.14
C HIS A 352 -6.71 -2.45 -20.66
N GLU A 353 -6.75 -2.68 -21.96
CA GLU A 353 -6.04 -3.76 -22.65
C GLU A 353 -4.73 -3.24 -23.25
N PRO A 354 -3.59 -3.44 -22.58
CA PRO A 354 -2.33 -2.81 -22.97
C PRO A 354 -1.73 -3.36 -24.28
N HIS A 355 -2.24 -4.47 -24.80
CA HIS A 355 -1.74 -5.05 -26.05
C HIS A 355 -2.45 -4.54 -27.29
N GLY A 356 -3.52 -3.77 -27.12
CA GLY A 356 -4.34 -3.26 -28.22
C GLY A 356 -5.69 -3.97 -28.34
N ASN A 357 -6.68 -3.21 -28.76
CA ASN A 357 -8.03 -3.68 -29.06
C ASN A 357 -8.76 -2.70 -29.99
N ASP A 358 -10.08 -2.86 -30.16
CA ASP A 358 -10.91 -2.03 -31.05
C ASP A 358 -11.61 -0.85 -30.33
N ASN A 359 -11.39 -0.69 -29.02
CA ASN A 359 -12.06 0.30 -28.20
C ASN A 359 -11.18 1.53 -27.96
N GLU A 360 -11.80 2.71 -27.94
CA GLU A 360 -11.10 3.95 -27.56
C GLU A 360 -10.40 3.82 -26.19
N LYS A 361 -9.24 4.46 -26.07
CA LYS A 361 -8.42 4.44 -24.84
C LYS A 361 -8.09 3.02 -24.38
N LEU A 362 -8.17 2.05 -25.29
CA LEU A 362 -7.91 0.65 -24.99
C LEU A 362 -8.80 0.07 -23.88
N LEU A 363 -10.00 0.58 -23.69
CA LEU A 363 -10.92 0.03 -22.69
C LEU A 363 -11.27 -1.42 -23.03
N ARG A 364 -11.36 -2.29 -22.02
CA ARG A 364 -11.65 -3.73 -22.22
C ARG A 364 -13.03 -3.97 -22.81
N VAL A 365 -13.98 -3.09 -22.53
CA VAL A 365 -15.32 -3.10 -23.13
C VAL A 365 -15.64 -1.73 -23.73
N LYS A 366 -16.44 -1.73 -24.77
CA LYS A 366 -16.79 -0.51 -25.52
C LYS A 366 -17.67 0.43 -24.69
N ASP A 367 -18.64 -0.14 -23.97
CA ASP A 367 -19.57 0.64 -23.17
C ASP A 367 -18.99 0.92 -21.78
N VAL A 368 -18.84 2.21 -21.47
CA VAL A 368 -18.25 2.67 -20.19
C VAL A 368 -19.11 2.27 -18.99
N ASN A 369 -20.44 2.29 -19.14
CA ASN A 369 -21.29 1.91 -18.02
C ASN A 369 -21.15 0.43 -17.72
N THR A 370 -21.07 -0.43 -18.73
CA THR A 370 -20.77 -1.87 -18.57
C THR A 370 -19.41 -2.07 -17.89
N LEU A 371 -18.40 -1.29 -18.29
CA LEU A 371 -17.07 -1.37 -17.65
C LEU A 371 -17.13 -1.11 -16.14
N CYS A 372 -17.85 -0.08 -15.73
CA CYS A 372 -17.96 0.28 -14.32
C CYS A 372 -18.82 -0.73 -13.54
N LEU A 373 -19.92 -1.17 -14.16
CA LEU A 373 -20.88 -2.10 -13.54
C LEU A 373 -20.30 -3.51 -13.35
N GLU A 374 -19.22 -3.86 -14.01
CA GLU A 374 -18.50 -5.11 -13.76
C GLU A 374 -18.13 -5.28 -12.28
N CYS A 375 -17.80 -4.17 -11.61
CA CYS A 375 -17.44 -4.16 -10.19
C CYS A 375 -18.50 -3.47 -9.31
N HIS A 376 -19.19 -2.44 -9.83
CA HIS A 376 -20.14 -1.63 -9.08
C HIS A 376 -21.60 -2.03 -9.28
N GLY A 377 -21.87 -2.95 -10.20
CA GLY A 377 -23.23 -3.42 -10.48
C GLY A 377 -23.77 -4.41 -9.47
N PRO A 378 -25.10 -4.56 -9.38
CA PRO A 378 -25.73 -5.57 -8.51
C PRO A 378 -25.45 -7.01 -8.97
N GLU A 379 -25.04 -7.19 -10.22
CA GLU A 379 -24.64 -8.45 -10.83
C GLU A 379 -23.11 -8.59 -10.90
N ALA A 380 -22.39 -7.74 -10.15
CA ALA A 380 -20.95 -7.87 -10.04
C ALA A 380 -20.59 -9.31 -9.69
N PRO A 381 -19.61 -9.93 -10.39
CA PRO A 381 -19.37 -11.35 -10.27
C PRO A 381 -19.12 -11.74 -8.82
N SER A 382 -19.84 -12.73 -8.36
CA SER A 382 -19.43 -13.45 -7.15
C SER A 382 -18.02 -13.95 -7.38
N PRO A 383 -17.08 -13.72 -6.47
CA PRO A 383 -15.71 -14.15 -6.67
C PRO A 383 -15.67 -15.63 -6.94
N VAL A 384 -15.36 -16.03 -8.16
CA VAL A 384 -14.95 -17.39 -8.47
C VAL A 384 -13.55 -17.51 -7.86
N ARG A 385 -13.47 -18.06 -6.66
CA ARG A 385 -12.19 -18.30 -6.00
C ARG A 385 -11.39 -19.27 -6.85
N ILE A 386 -10.29 -18.80 -7.38
CA ILE A 386 -9.18 -19.65 -7.77
C ILE A 386 -8.47 -19.94 -6.45
N GLU A 387 -8.83 -21.05 -5.81
CA GLU A 387 -8.59 -21.35 -4.38
C GLU A 387 -7.13 -21.25 -3.93
N GLU A 388 -6.17 -21.45 -4.82
CA GLU A 388 -4.74 -21.40 -4.47
C GLU A 388 -4.10 -20.00 -4.55
N GLN A 389 -4.73 -19.02 -5.19
CA GLN A 389 -4.10 -17.75 -5.50
C GLN A 389 -4.82 -16.51 -4.95
N HIS A 390 -5.98 -16.65 -4.33
CA HIS A 390 -6.83 -15.53 -3.88
C HIS A 390 -7.09 -14.48 -4.97
N LEU A 391 -7.30 -14.94 -6.20
CA LEU A 391 -7.60 -14.12 -7.36
C LEU A 391 -9.05 -14.30 -7.77
N VAL A 392 -9.65 -13.24 -8.27
CA VAL A 392 -11.00 -13.22 -8.84
C VAL A 392 -10.90 -12.90 -10.31
N ALA A 393 -11.64 -13.67 -11.12
CA ALA A 393 -11.77 -13.43 -12.54
C ALA A 393 -12.91 -12.45 -12.82
N ILE A 394 -12.62 -11.43 -13.60
CA ILE A 394 -13.59 -10.42 -14.08
C ILE A 394 -13.53 -10.34 -15.60
N PHE A 395 -14.52 -9.70 -16.25
CA PHE A 395 -14.65 -9.61 -17.69
C PHE A 395 -14.59 -10.98 -18.38
N ASP A 396 -15.46 -11.91 -17.97
CA ASP A 396 -15.52 -13.28 -18.48
C ASP A 396 -14.16 -14.03 -18.37
N GLY A 397 -13.45 -13.82 -17.26
CA GLY A 397 -12.18 -14.47 -17.01
C GLY A 397 -10.96 -13.84 -17.69
N LYS A 398 -11.14 -12.75 -18.43
CA LYS A 398 -10.04 -12.08 -19.15
C LYS A 398 -9.05 -11.35 -18.23
N VAL A 399 -9.51 -10.98 -17.03
CA VAL A 399 -8.69 -10.27 -16.04
C VAL A 399 -8.78 -10.98 -14.70
N ARG A 400 -7.66 -11.09 -14.01
CA ARG A 400 -7.58 -11.64 -12.65
C ARG A 400 -7.08 -10.57 -11.72
N ILE A 401 -7.84 -10.28 -10.66
CA ILE A 401 -7.50 -9.30 -9.64
C ILE A 401 -7.48 -9.95 -8.26
N PRO A 402 -6.74 -9.39 -7.29
CA PRO A 402 -6.80 -9.88 -5.91
C PRO A 402 -8.21 -9.83 -5.32
N GLU A 403 -8.61 -10.85 -4.58
CA GLU A 403 -9.95 -10.96 -3.95
C GLU A 403 -10.23 -9.77 -3.02
N ASP A 404 -9.24 -9.31 -2.29
CA ASP A 404 -9.37 -8.19 -1.37
C ASP A 404 -9.65 -6.86 -2.08
N ALA A 405 -9.30 -6.74 -3.36
CA ALA A 405 -9.63 -5.57 -4.17
C ALA A 405 -11.16 -5.45 -4.39
N LEU A 406 -11.87 -6.56 -4.58
CA LEU A 406 -13.34 -6.56 -4.71
C LEU A 406 -14.06 -6.38 -3.38
N ASN A 407 -13.55 -6.92 -2.30
CA ASN A 407 -14.20 -6.84 -0.97
C ASN A 407 -14.35 -5.39 -0.47
N ARG A 408 -13.63 -4.45 -1.06
CA ARG A 408 -13.66 -3.02 -0.73
C ARG A 408 -14.46 -2.17 -1.70
N VAL A 409 -15.00 -2.76 -2.76
CA VAL A 409 -15.77 -2.05 -3.77
C VAL A 409 -17.18 -1.78 -3.23
N PRO A 410 -17.64 -0.51 -3.22
CA PRO A 410 -19.03 -0.23 -2.92
C PRO A 410 -19.91 -0.79 -4.03
N ILE A 411 -20.64 -1.86 -3.76
CA ILE A 411 -21.66 -2.38 -4.66
C ILE A 411 -22.85 -1.43 -4.57
N LEU A 412 -23.10 -0.75 -5.67
CA LEU A 412 -24.24 0.14 -5.79
C LEU A 412 -25.47 -0.71 -6.20
N PRO A 413 -26.64 -0.53 -5.58
CA PRO A 413 -27.86 -1.17 -6.02
C PRO A 413 -28.39 -0.53 -7.32
N LEU A 414 -27.49 -0.37 -8.30
CA LEU A 414 -27.78 0.16 -9.62
C LEU A 414 -28.42 -0.94 -10.46
N ARG A 415 -29.75 -0.92 -10.51
CA ARG A 415 -30.44 -1.59 -11.60
C ARG A 415 -30.37 -0.66 -12.79
N TYR A 416 -29.96 -1.16 -13.95
CA TYR A 416 -29.85 -0.39 -15.20
C TYR A 416 -31.07 0.47 -15.50
N ASN A 417 -32.26 0.06 -15.03
CA ASN A 417 -33.54 0.72 -15.22
C ASN A 417 -34.02 1.60 -14.03
N LEU A 418 -33.33 1.62 -12.89
CA LEU A 418 -33.78 2.30 -11.68
C LEU A 418 -32.92 3.51 -11.28
N GLY A 419 -31.88 3.81 -12.03
CA GLY A 419 -31.06 5.00 -11.86
C GLY A 419 -30.03 4.93 -10.73
N HIS A 420 -29.25 5.99 -10.63
CA HIS A 420 -28.21 6.18 -9.61
C HIS A 420 -28.82 6.25 -8.20
N PRO A 421 -28.12 5.79 -7.14
CA PRO A 421 -28.59 5.82 -5.76
C PRO A 421 -29.04 7.19 -5.26
N THR A 422 -28.55 8.29 -5.88
CA THR A 422 -28.98 9.64 -5.60
C THR A 422 -30.36 9.89 -6.22
N LYS A 423 -31.39 9.32 -5.56
CA LYS A 423 -32.80 9.53 -5.90
C LYS A 423 -33.22 9.17 -7.33
N GLY A 424 -32.66 8.10 -7.90
CA GLY A 424 -33.10 7.60 -9.19
C GLY A 424 -32.64 8.45 -10.39
N HIS A 425 -31.55 9.21 -10.26
CA HIS A 425 -30.99 9.94 -11.40
C HIS A 425 -30.60 8.96 -12.53
N PRO A 426 -31.05 9.23 -13.79
CA PRO A 426 -30.72 8.32 -14.90
C PRO A 426 -29.22 8.27 -15.16
N VAL A 427 -28.72 7.08 -15.49
CA VAL A 427 -27.32 6.84 -15.90
C VAL A 427 -27.19 6.56 -17.39
N ALA A 428 -28.31 6.51 -18.10
CA ALA A 428 -28.39 6.37 -19.56
C ALA A 428 -29.70 6.97 -20.06
N ASN A 429 -29.79 7.26 -21.39
CA ASN A 429 -31.00 7.74 -22.07
C ASN A 429 -31.68 8.93 -21.38
N ALA A 430 -30.92 9.90 -20.94
CA ALA A 430 -31.41 11.09 -20.26
C ALA A 430 -31.59 12.28 -21.23
N TYR A 431 -32.25 13.31 -20.74
CA TYR A 431 -32.36 14.61 -21.45
C TYR A 431 -31.67 15.69 -20.60
N ASN A 432 -30.87 16.51 -21.25
CA ASN A 432 -30.40 17.75 -20.68
C ASN A 432 -31.57 18.73 -20.64
N THR A 433 -32.09 19.01 -19.46
CA THR A 433 -33.28 19.86 -19.28
C THR A 433 -33.02 21.31 -19.62
N LYS A 434 -31.77 21.74 -19.68
CA LYS A 434 -31.36 23.09 -20.02
C LYS A 434 -31.40 23.36 -21.54
N THR A 435 -30.96 22.36 -22.30
CA THR A 435 -30.90 22.44 -23.76
C THR A 435 -32.04 21.71 -24.45
N ASN A 436 -32.82 20.95 -23.70
CA ASN A 436 -33.87 20.07 -24.17
C ASN A 436 -33.39 19.07 -25.27
N THR A 437 -32.14 18.63 -25.14
CA THR A 437 -31.54 17.66 -26.05
C THR A 437 -31.29 16.34 -25.35
N LYS A 438 -31.28 15.24 -26.09
CA LYS A 438 -30.87 13.93 -25.57
C LYS A 438 -29.45 14.04 -25.07
N ALA A 439 -29.24 13.63 -23.82
CA ALA A 439 -27.94 13.58 -23.17
C ALA A 439 -27.43 12.14 -23.22
N ASP A 440 -26.23 11.94 -23.74
CA ASP A 440 -25.56 10.66 -23.74
C ASP A 440 -24.80 10.53 -22.40
N LEU A 441 -25.55 10.15 -21.35
CA LEU A 441 -24.98 10.02 -20.01
C LEU A 441 -24.24 8.69 -19.85
N THR A 442 -23.06 8.80 -19.27
CA THR A 442 -22.26 7.67 -18.78
C THR A 442 -21.81 7.95 -17.35
N CYS A 443 -21.26 6.96 -16.68
CA CYS A 443 -20.64 7.16 -15.37
C CYS A 443 -19.59 8.28 -15.40
N LEU A 444 -18.86 8.41 -16.52
CA LEU A 444 -17.82 9.44 -16.70
C LEU A 444 -18.37 10.86 -16.90
N THR A 445 -19.66 11.02 -17.11
CA THR A 445 -20.29 12.35 -17.14
C THR A 445 -20.18 13.02 -15.77
N CYS A 446 -20.22 12.24 -14.71
CA CYS A 446 -20.19 12.72 -13.33
C CYS A 446 -18.91 12.34 -12.57
N HIS A 447 -18.22 11.27 -12.96
CA HIS A 447 -17.09 10.73 -12.21
C HIS A 447 -15.80 10.73 -13.01
N GLN A 448 -14.67 10.98 -12.34
CA GLN A 448 -13.32 10.80 -12.85
C GLN A 448 -12.84 9.37 -12.53
N PRO A 449 -12.49 8.56 -13.55
CA PRO A 449 -12.20 7.14 -13.32
C PRO A 449 -10.87 6.87 -12.63
N HIS A 450 -9.97 7.84 -12.58
CA HIS A 450 -8.66 7.67 -11.94
C HIS A 450 -8.59 8.36 -10.57
N SER A 451 -8.89 9.66 -10.52
CA SER A 451 -8.81 10.44 -9.29
C SER A 451 -9.52 11.79 -9.40
N SER A 452 -9.87 12.36 -8.27
CA SER A 452 -10.46 13.70 -8.21
C SER A 452 -10.00 14.47 -6.96
N ALA A 453 -10.12 15.78 -6.98
CA ALA A 453 -10.02 16.61 -5.78
C ALA A 453 -11.29 16.52 -4.91
N LYS A 454 -12.40 16.00 -5.46
CA LYS A 454 -13.71 15.91 -4.80
C LYS A 454 -14.04 14.48 -4.34
N PRO A 455 -14.84 14.35 -3.26
CA PRO A 455 -15.38 13.06 -2.84
C PRO A 455 -16.13 12.37 -3.99
N ASP A 456 -16.27 11.05 -3.88
CA ASP A 456 -16.95 10.21 -4.87
C ASP A 456 -16.43 10.37 -6.30
N LEU A 457 -15.18 10.85 -6.44
CA LEU A 457 -14.50 11.08 -7.72
C LEU A 457 -15.24 12.02 -8.68
N LEU A 458 -15.97 13.00 -8.19
CA LEU A 458 -16.73 13.92 -9.04
C LEU A 458 -15.83 14.75 -9.97
N VAL A 459 -16.29 14.98 -11.22
CA VAL A 459 -15.53 15.67 -12.28
C VAL A 459 -15.34 17.15 -11.99
N ASN A 460 -16.22 17.78 -11.21
CA ASN A 460 -16.23 19.24 -11.04
C ASN A 460 -15.59 19.63 -9.69
N ASP A 461 -14.58 20.49 -9.75
CA ASP A 461 -13.88 21.03 -8.59
C ASP A 461 -14.60 22.20 -7.92
N GLN A 462 -15.79 22.57 -8.36
CA GLN A 462 -16.56 23.65 -7.75
C GLN A 462 -17.13 23.26 -6.40
N GLU A 463 -17.00 24.14 -5.42
CA GLU A 463 -17.28 23.87 -4.00
C GLU A 463 -18.74 23.55 -3.66
N ALA A 464 -19.69 23.87 -4.53
CA ALA A 464 -21.11 23.60 -4.29
C ALA A 464 -21.60 22.44 -5.14
N ASN A 465 -22.09 21.36 -4.51
CA ASN A 465 -22.71 20.22 -5.18
C ASN A 465 -23.81 20.62 -6.19
N MET A 466 -24.49 21.76 -5.94
CA MET A 466 -25.53 22.25 -6.81
C MET A 466 -25.00 22.91 -8.11
N ALA A 467 -23.82 23.47 -8.13
CA ALA A 467 -23.24 24.06 -9.34
C ALA A 467 -23.01 23.00 -10.42
N PHE A 468 -22.61 21.79 -10.03
CA PHE A 468 -22.47 20.65 -10.94
C PHE A 468 -23.83 20.27 -11.57
N CYS A 469 -24.89 20.16 -10.76
CA CYS A 469 -26.24 19.84 -11.25
C CYS A 469 -26.76 20.90 -12.23
N LYS A 470 -26.45 22.17 -11.99
CA LYS A 470 -26.82 23.30 -12.83
C LYS A 470 -26.16 23.30 -14.23
N THR A 471 -25.20 22.43 -14.50
CA THR A 471 -24.67 22.25 -15.85
C THR A 471 -25.72 21.68 -16.81
N CYS A 472 -26.63 20.85 -16.30
CA CYS A 472 -27.67 20.18 -17.07
C CYS A 472 -29.10 20.59 -16.66
N HIS A 473 -29.29 21.14 -15.46
CA HIS A 473 -30.60 21.52 -14.91
C HIS A 473 -30.76 23.03 -14.75
N ASN A 474 -31.98 23.53 -15.02
CA ASN A 474 -32.39 24.89 -14.68
C ASN A 474 -32.67 25.00 -13.15
N GLU A 475 -32.56 26.22 -12.58
CA GLU A 475 -32.71 26.48 -11.15
C GLU A 475 -34.08 26.10 -10.59
N GLY A 476 -35.11 25.91 -11.28
CA GLY A 476 -36.41 25.47 -10.80
C GLY A 476 -36.74 24.00 -10.94
N THR A 477 -35.87 23.23 -11.57
CA THR A 477 -36.11 21.80 -11.91
C THR A 477 -35.39 20.81 -11.01
N LEU A 478 -34.56 21.31 -10.10
CA LEU A 478 -33.88 20.45 -9.11
C LEU A 478 -34.85 20.10 -7.98
N PRO A 479 -35.07 18.84 -7.66
CA PRO A 479 -35.84 18.47 -6.48
C PRO A 479 -35.09 18.96 -5.25
N LEU A 480 -35.55 20.09 -4.73
CA LEU A 480 -35.16 20.58 -3.39
C LEU A 480 -35.78 19.66 -2.37
N LYS A 481 -35.09 18.59 -1.95
CA LYS A 481 -35.28 17.98 -0.60
C LYS A 481 -34.12 17.08 -0.28
#